data_810e8388e5e093bfc0a2dad1e955e511
#
_entry.id   810e8388e5e093bfc0a2dad1e955e511
#
_cell.length_a   1.000
_cell.length_b   1.000
_cell.length_c   1.000
_cell.angle_alpha   90.00
_cell.angle_beta   90.00
_cell.angle_gamma   90.00
#
_symmetry.space_group_name_H-M   'P 1'
#
loop_
_entity.id
_entity.type
_entity.pdbx_description
1 polymer ?
#
loop_
_entity_poly.entity_id
_entity_poly.type
_entity_poly.pdbx_seq_one_letter_code
_entity_poly.pdbx_strand_id
1 'polypeptide(L)'
;MKISDKFHLKEINNLKNTVLTGKTEDIKWRIQHINIVSKVLDENKKEIIKSLFFDLGKSEIEGLSEILLVKEEISLIKQKLNSWMRPKKIDTPFYLFPSSSKVTVSYTHLRAHET
;
A
#
# COMPACT_ATOMS: atom_id res chain seq x y z
N MET A 1 -17.28 -25.95 3.98
CA MET A 1 -16.89 -24.60 3.56
C MET A 1 -18.13 -23.80 3.18
N LYS A 2 -18.34 -22.68 3.82
CA LYS A 2 -19.49 -21.81 3.53
C LYS A 2 -19.33 -21.12 2.18
N ILE A 3 -20.42 -20.75 1.53
CA ILE A 3 -20.39 -20.07 0.22
C ILE A 3 -19.59 -18.75 0.30
N SER A 4 -19.70 -18.02 1.41
CA SER A 4 -18.95 -16.81 1.66
C SER A 4 -17.42 -17.03 1.65
N ASP A 5 -16.96 -18.15 2.18
CA ASP A 5 -15.54 -18.47 2.22
C ASP A 5 -14.97 -18.74 0.82
N LYS A 6 -15.75 -19.41 -0.03
CA LYS A 6 -15.37 -19.63 -1.43
C LYS A 6 -15.28 -18.33 -2.23
N PHE A 7 -16.20 -17.40 -1.97
CA PHE A 7 -16.21 -16.08 -2.61
C PHE A 7 -14.95 -15.29 -2.25
N HIS A 8 -14.63 -15.22 -0.96
CA HIS A 8 -13.44 -14.51 -0.49
C HIS A 8 -12.15 -15.16 -1.00
N LEU A 9 -12.10 -16.48 -1.09
CA LEU A 9 -10.94 -17.17 -1.63
C LEU A 9 -10.69 -16.82 -3.10
N LYS A 10 -11.77 -16.72 -3.89
CA LYS A 10 -11.68 -16.32 -5.30
C LYS A 10 -11.13 -14.90 -5.44
N GLU A 11 -11.63 -13.97 -4.62
CA GLU A 11 -11.15 -12.59 -4.61
C GLU A 11 -9.67 -12.49 -4.22
N ILE A 12 -9.25 -13.24 -3.21
CA ILE A 12 -7.85 -13.29 -2.79
C ILE A 12 -6.96 -13.81 -3.92
N ASN A 13 -7.38 -14.85 -4.62
CA ASN A 13 -6.65 -15.40 -5.75
C ASN A 13 -6.53 -14.40 -6.90
N ASN A 14 -7.59 -13.64 -7.17
CA ASN A 14 -7.57 -12.58 -8.18
C ASN A 14 -6.57 -11.48 -7.81
N LEU A 15 -6.51 -11.08 -6.54
CA LEU A 15 -5.54 -10.11 -6.06
C LEU A 15 -4.10 -10.61 -6.19
N LYS A 16 -3.85 -11.86 -5.84
CA LYS A 16 -2.54 -12.49 -6.02
C LYS A 16 -2.11 -12.49 -7.48
N ASN A 17 -3.01 -12.85 -8.38
CA ASN A 17 -2.74 -12.87 -9.82
C ASN A 17 -2.40 -11.48 -10.34
N THR A 18 -3.08 -10.44 -9.85
CA THR A 18 -2.78 -9.06 -10.22
C THR A 18 -1.34 -8.69 -9.86
N VAL A 19 -0.87 -9.07 -8.68
CA VAL A 19 0.51 -8.84 -8.26
C VAL A 19 1.49 -9.62 -9.14
N LEU A 20 1.19 -10.87 -9.45
CA LEU A 20 2.06 -11.72 -10.28
C LEU A 20 2.22 -11.20 -11.71
N THR A 21 1.26 -10.44 -12.24
CA THR A 21 1.40 -9.80 -13.56
C THR A 21 2.43 -8.68 -13.60
N GLY A 22 2.92 -8.22 -12.45
CA GLY A 22 3.83 -7.09 -12.35
C GLY A 22 3.17 -5.72 -12.48
N LYS A 23 1.86 -5.67 -12.66
CA LYS A 23 1.11 -4.43 -12.83
C LYS A 23 1.28 -3.47 -11.65
N THR A 24 1.36 -4.01 -10.43
CA THR A 24 1.47 -3.22 -9.20
C THR A 24 2.89 -2.69 -8.96
N GLU A 25 3.87 -3.10 -9.74
CA GLU A 25 5.26 -2.63 -9.60
C GLU A 25 5.49 -1.28 -10.27
N ASP A 26 4.62 -0.88 -11.19
CA ASP A 26 4.73 0.41 -11.87
C ASP A 26 4.41 1.56 -10.90
N ILE A 27 5.31 2.54 -10.83
CA ILE A 27 5.12 3.73 -9.98
C ILE A 27 3.88 4.53 -10.37
N LYS A 28 3.59 4.63 -11.66
CA LYS A 28 2.40 5.35 -12.15
C LYS A 28 1.12 4.68 -11.65
N TRP A 29 1.08 3.37 -11.68
CA TRP A 29 -0.05 2.60 -11.17
C TRP A 29 -0.24 2.86 -9.67
N ARG A 30 0.84 2.84 -8.89
CA ARG A 30 0.80 3.09 -7.45
C ARG A 30 0.32 4.49 -7.11
N ILE A 31 0.85 5.50 -7.79
CA ILE A 31 0.44 6.89 -7.58
C ILE A 31 -1.03 7.09 -7.96
N GLN A 32 -1.47 6.51 -9.07
CA GLN A 32 -2.87 6.57 -9.50
C GLN A 32 -3.81 6.01 -8.43
N HIS A 33 -3.48 4.87 -7.83
CA HIS A 33 -4.29 4.25 -6.80
C HIS A 33 -4.26 5.03 -5.47
N ILE A 34 -3.13 5.61 -5.13
CA ILE A 34 -3.03 6.51 -3.97
C ILE A 34 -3.91 7.75 -4.18
N ASN A 35 -3.94 8.29 -5.38
CA ASN A 35 -4.82 9.41 -5.73
C ASN A 35 -6.31 9.02 -5.63
N ILE A 36 -6.66 7.80 -6.00
CA ILE A 36 -8.02 7.28 -5.84
C ILE A 36 -8.40 7.22 -4.36
N VAL A 37 -7.52 6.74 -3.50
CA VAL A 37 -7.76 6.71 -2.05
C VAL A 37 -7.98 8.13 -1.52
N SER A 38 -7.17 9.09 -1.92
CA SER A 38 -7.33 10.50 -1.54
C SER A 38 -8.69 11.04 -1.98
N LYS A 39 -9.11 10.74 -3.19
CA LYS A 39 -10.40 11.15 -3.73
C LYS A 39 -11.57 10.52 -2.94
N VAL A 40 -11.47 9.25 -2.62
CA VAL A 40 -12.49 8.56 -1.81
C VAL A 40 -12.62 9.21 -0.42
N LEU A 41 -11.51 9.59 0.19
CA LEU A 41 -11.54 10.30 1.47
C LEU A 41 -12.23 11.65 1.37
N ASP A 42 -11.97 12.40 0.32
CA ASP A 42 -12.62 13.71 0.11
C ASP A 42 -14.12 13.57 -0.16
N GLU A 43 -14.50 12.63 -1.01
CA GLU A 43 -15.91 12.42 -1.38
C GLU A 43 -16.75 11.88 -0.22
N ASN A 44 -16.15 11.09 0.67
CA ASN A 44 -16.85 10.43 1.77
C ASN A 44 -16.51 11.02 3.15
N LYS A 45 -15.94 12.21 3.17
CA LYS A 45 -15.48 12.86 4.39
C LYS A 45 -16.54 12.91 5.49
N LYS A 46 -17.76 13.34 5.15
CA LYS A 46 -18.86 13.44 6.10
C LYS A 46 -19.28 12.08 6.66
N GLU A 47 -19.33 11.07 5.80
CA GLU A 47 -19.68 9.69 6.18
C GLU A 47 -18.62 9.09 7.11
N ILE A 48 -17.36 9.34 6.82
CA ILE A 48 -16.24 8.84 7.65
C ILE A 48 -16.29 9.48 9.03
N ILE A 49 -16.46 10.80 9.11
CA ILE A 49 -16.56 11.53 10.38
C ILE A 49 -17.74 11.01 11.20
N LYS A 50 -18.88 10.80 10.56
CA LYS A 50 -20.08 10.25 11.19
C LYS A 50 -19.84 8.84 11.74
N SER A 51 -19.16 7.98 10.98
CA SER A 51 -18.82 6.63 11.42
C SER A 51 -17.87 6.63 12.61
N LEU A 52 -16.88 7.51 12.63
CA LEU A 52 -15.97 7.66 13.76
C LEU A 52 -16.67 8.14 15.01
N PHE A 53 -17.64 9.03 14.87
CA PHE A 53 -18.47 9.46 15.99
C PHE A 53 -19.29 8.29 16.57
N PHE A 54 -19.98 7.53 15.73
CA PHE A 54 -20.83 6.42 16.18
C PHE A 54 -20.02 5.26 16.77
N ASP A 55 -18.90 4.90 16.16
CA ASP A 55 -18.14 3.72 16.56
C ASP A 55 -17.18 4.00 17.73
N LEU A 56 -16.56 5.18 17.75
CA LEU A 56 -15.49 5.52 18.70
C LEU A 56 -15.79 6.74 19.54
N GLY A 57 -16.93 7.40 19.35
CA GLY A 57 -17.29 8.61 20.09
C GLY A 57 -16.41 9.81 19.77
N LYS A 58 -15.73 9.81 18.64
CA LYS A 58 -14.86 10.92 18.24
C LYS A 58 -15.67 12.14 17.80
N SER A 59 -15.24 13.33 18.25
CA SER A 59 -15.85 14.58 17.82
C SER A 59 -15.59 14.84 16.33
N GLU A 60 -16.33 15.78 15.75
CA GLU A 60 -16.15 16.16 14.35
C GLU A 60 -14.71 16.64 14.07
N ILE A 61 -14.14 17.43 15.00
CA ILE A 61 -12.77 17.93 14.88
C ILE A 61 -11.76 16.79 14.93
N GLU A 62 -11.96 15.82 15.82
CA GLU A 62 -11.09 14.66 15.92
C GLU A 62 -11.15 13.78 14.65
N GLY A 63 -12.36 13.56 14.13
CA GLY A 63 -12.54 12.83 12.88
C GLY A 63 -11.92 13.53 11.69
N LEU A 64 -12.06 14.85 11.62
CA LEU A 64 -11.43 15.67 10.58
C LEU A 64 -9.90 15.58 10.67
N SER A 65 -9.36 15.64 11.89
CA SER A 65 -7.91 15.54 12.12
C SER A 65 -7.37 14.20 11.62
N GLU A 66 -8.08 13.09 11.83
CA GLU A 66 -7.66 11.79 11.33
C GLU A 66 -7.59 11.74 9.80
N ILE A 67 -8.58 12.31 9.13
CA ILE A 67 -8.58 12.40 7.67
C ILE A 67 -7.40 13.24 7.18
N LEU A 68 -7.12 14.36 7.83
CA LEU A 68 -5.99 15.23 7.47
C LEU A 68 -4.65 14.53 7.64
N LEU A 69 -4.48 13.74 8.70
CA LEU A 69 -3.26 12.96 8.92
C LEU A 69 -3.04 11.96 7.78
N VAL A 70 -4.09 11.24 7.37
CA VAL A 70 -3.98 10.30 6.25
C VAL A 70 -3.62 11.04 4.96
N LYS A 71 -4.20 12.22 4.72
CA LYS A 71 -3.89 13.02 3.53
C LYS A 71 -2.45 13.54 3.53
N GLU A 72 -1.90 13.88 4.68
CA GLU A 72 -0.49 14.24 4.81
C GLU A 72 0.42 13.06 4.49
N GLU A 73 0.09 11.88 4.99
CA GLU A 73 0.80 10.65 4.65
C GLU A 73 0.76 10.37 3.15
N ILE A 74 -0.39 10.55 2.52
CA ILE A 74 -0.54 10.39 1.06
C ILE A 74 0.39 11.36 0.32
N SER A 75 0.43 12.62 0.74
CA SER A 75 1.33 13.61 0.15
C SER A 75 2.79 13.21 0.29
N LEU A 76 3.20 12.73 1.46
CA LEU A 76 4.55 12.27 1.71
C LEU A 76 4.92 11.08 0.83
N ILE A 77 4.02 10.11 0.74
CA ILE A 77 4.22 8.93 -0.10
C ILE A 77 4.41 9.34 -1.57
N LYS A 78 3.57 10.25 -2.08
CA LYS A 78 3.66 10.73 -3.46
C LYS A 78 4.99 11.42 -3.75
N GLN A 79 5.53 12.17 -2.79
CA GLN A 79 6.82 12.83 -2.94
C GLN A 79 7.99 11.85 -2.92
N LYS A 80 7.91 10.83 -2.09
CA LYS A 80 9.07 9.96 -1.80
C LYS A 80 8.99 8.59 -2.45
N LEU A 81 7.87 8.21 -3.03
CA LEU A 81 7.67 6.86 -3.58
C LEU A 81 8.73 6.50 -4.61
N ASN A 82 9.07 7.41 -5.51
CA ASN A 82 10.09 7.18 -6.53
C ASN A 82 11.44 6.84 -5.89
N SER A 83 11.83 7.57 -4.86
CA SER A 83 13.06 7.31 -4.11
C SER A 83 12.99 5.98 -3.36
N TRP A 84 11.87 5.68 -2.72
CA TRP A 84 11.70 4.45 -1.96
C TRP A 84 11.68 3.20 -2.83
N MET A 85 11.22 3.31 -4.06
CA MET A 85 11.16 2.18 -4.99
C MET A 85 12.50 1.88 -5.66
N ARG A 86 13.49 2.76 -5.55
CA ARG A 86 14.81 2.53 -6.13
C ARG A 86 15.54 1.44 -5.37
N PRO A 87 16.21 0.51 -6.08
CA PRO A 87 17.08 -0.46 -5.42
C PRO A 87 18.18 0.25 -4.65
N LYS A 88 18.43 -0.19 -3.42
CA LYS A 88 19.54 0.32 -2.61
C LYS A 88 20.71 -0.63 -2.72
N LYS A 89 21.89 -0.08 -3.05
CA LYS A 89 23.14 -0.83 -2.95
C LYS A 89 23.45 -1.13 -1.49
N ILE A 90 23.84 -2.36 -1.22
CA ILE A 90 24.31 -2.81 0.08
C ILE A 90 25.77 -3.20 -0.06
N ASP A 91 26.56 -2.97 0.98
CA ASP A 91 27.95 -3.40 1.02
C ASP A 91 28.02 -4.92 0.87
N THR A 92 28.77 -5.35 -0.14
CA THR A 92 29.00 -6.76 -0.40
C THR A 92 30.29 -7.17 0.27
N PRO A 93 30.36 -8.30 1.00
CA PRO A 93 31.62 -8.79 1.56
C PRO A 93 32.68 -8.91 0.49
N PHE A 94 33.93 -8.51 0.83
CA PHE A 94 35.06 -8.48 -0.11
C PHE A 94 35.36 -9.82 -0.76
N TYR A 95 35.09 -10.91 -0.05
CA TYR A 95 35.31 -12.27 -0.58
C TYR A 95 34.30 -12.69 -1.64
N LEU A 96 33.21 -11.91 -1.87
CA LEU A 96 32.23 -12.12 -2.94
C LEU A 96 32.49 -11.20 -4.13
N PHE A 97 33.52 -10.39 -4.09
CA PHE A 97 33.90 -9.55 -5.23
C PHE A 97 34.19 -10.41 -6.48
N PRO A 98 33.75 -10.02 -7.68
CA PRO A 98 33.13 -8.73 -8.08
C PRO A 98 31.59 -8.64 -7.98
N SER A 99 30.98 -9.38 -7.10
CA SER A 99 29.53 -9.34 -6.89
C SER A 99 29.02 -8.01 -6.34
N SER A 100 27.75 -7.71 -6.56
CA SER A 100 27.09 -6.56 -5.95
C SER A 100 25.78 -6.98 -5.29
N SER A 101 25.42 -6.30 -4.22
CA SER A 101 24.19 -6.57 -3.48
C SER A 101 23.27 -5.36 -3.51
N LYS A 102 21.94 -5.60 -3.65
CA LYS A 102 20.92 -4.56 -3.70
C LYS A 102 19.74 -4.93 -2.84
N VAL A 103 19.08 -3.92 -2.26
CA VAL A 103 17.76 -4.07 -1.67
C VAL A 103 16.75 -3.42 -2.59
N THR A 104 15.74 -4.18 -3.00
CA THR A 104 14.69 -3.71 -3.88
C THR A 104 13.35 -3.80 -3.17
N VAL A 105 12.56 -2.73 -3.22
CA VAL A 105 11.22 -2.72 -2.66
C VAL A 105 10.25 -3.27 -3.68
N SER A 106 9.78 -4.49 -3.42
CA SER A 106 8.71 -5.11 -4.18
C SER A 106 7.87 -5.93 -3.22
N TYR A 107 6.76 -6.44 -3.69
CA TYR A 107 5.98 -7.36 -2.87
C TYR A 107 6.64 -8.75 -2.90
N THR A 108 7.60 -8.95 -1.97
CA THR A 108 8.39 -10.19 -1.89
C THR A 108 7.79 -11.22 -0.94
N HIS A 109 6.77 -10.85 -0.19
CA HIS A 109 6.18 -11.70 0.83
C HIS A 109 5.74 -13.07 0.31
N LEU A 110 5.11 -13.11 -0.86
CA LEU A 110 4.72 -14.36 -1.49
C LEU A 110 5.91 -15.20 -1.93
N ARG A 111 6.98 -14.57 -2.41
CA ARG A 111 8.19 -15.27 -2.83
C ARG A 111 8.91 -15.94 -1.66
N ALA A 112 8.90 -15.32 -0.50
CA ALA A 112 9.47 -15.90 0.70
C ALA A 112 8.78 -17.20 1.12
N HIS A 113 7.52 -17.37 0.77
CA HIS A 113 6.74 -18.58 1.05
C HIS A 113 6.85 -19.64 -0.04
N GLU A 114 7.27 -19.27 -1.23
CA GLU A 114 7.44 -20.19 -2.35
C GLU A 114 8.80 -20.89 -2.35
N THR A 115 9.73 -20.34 -1.62
CA THR A 115 11.04 -20.94 -1.46
C THR A 115 11.10 -21.83 -0.23
#